data_16c7330e80e49d71d74bd7ff09608bdb
#
_entry.id   16c7330e80e49d71d74bd7ff09608bdb
#
_cell.length_a   1.000
_cell.length_b   1.000
_cell.length_c   1.000
_cell.angle_alpha   90.00
_cell.angle_beta   90.00
_cell.angle_gamma   90.00
#
_symmetry.space_group_name_H-M   'P 1'
#
loop_
_entity.id
_entity.type
_entity.pdbx_description
1 polymer ?
#
loop_
_entity_poly.entity_id
_entity_poly.type
_entity_poly.pdbx_seq_one_letter_code
_entity_poly.pdbx_strand_id
1 'polypeptide(L)'
;MTRPMTRPMHGLVVVLALAACGGGHKVARTAEVRPTKAKRDPVNPKAAKEFEGAMRALRVGGPEALDTAKARLKAAVEIDPTLWEAWHDLGVIASREADDDAAVDAFTKALRTKPGHTASLLARAEAHRRAGHKKEARGDYETALKATDQDDPNRKDAAARLASLLRDAGDFDDAVGVLRDTVRVSGTNAKIYTELGLIYIAQKRLDLAQLVLVKAVELDAKDPAIYNAFAVLALRQGKAQEAFERFDQAVSLDPSYIDARFNKAAVLLDAGDYARAKTELTTIVEKRPDDFAAHVALGVALRGLKNFPDAKKTWDRVIKEAPRRSTPRADAMFDLAILSLDYMNDAVAGKAALERYLQEAPTSHAKRQAADEKRKELGK
;
A
#
# COMPACT_ATOMS: atom_id res chain seq x y z
N MET A 1 -48.74 -37.62 1.43
CA MET A 1 -48.63 -36.20 1.11
C MET A 1 -48.12 -35.46 2.33
N THR A 2 -46.86 -35.35 2.53
CA THR A 2 -46.24 -34.59 3.62
C THR A 2 -45.10 -33.80 3.03
N ARG A 3 -45.25 -32.47 2.99
CA ARG A 3 -44.22 -31.52 2.59
C ARG A 3 -43.10 -31.46 3.64
N PRO A 4 -41.83 -31.48 3.28
CA PRO A 4 -40.78 -31.14 4.23
C PRO A 4 -40.71 -29.60 4.40
N MET A 5 -40.86 -29.16 5.65
CA MET A 5 -40.57 -27.80 6.08
C MET A 5 -39.04 -27.54 5.94
N THR A 6 -38.68 -26.70 5.02
CA THR A 6 -37.33 -26.08 4.98
C THR A 6 -37.26 -25.03 6.09
N ARG A 7 -36.54 -25.33 7.16
CA ARG A 7 -36.11 -24.32 8.14
C ARG A 7 -35.14 -23.34 7.46
N PRO A 8 -35.30 -22.02 7.63
CA PRO A 8 -34.29 -21.09 7.24
C PRO A 8 -33.06 -21.30 8.12
N MET A 9 -31.94 -21.62 7.53
CA MET A 9 -30.62 -21.54 8.19
C MET A 9 -30.39 -20.09 8.61
N HIS A 10 -30.54 -19.84 9.90
CA HIS A 10 -30.10 -18.60 10.51
C HIS A 10 -28.59 -18.51 10.26
N GLY A 11 -28.16 -17.47 9.51
CA GLY A 11 -26.78 -17.18 9.29
C GLY A 11 -26.05 -17.09 10.63
N LEU A 12 -25.09 -17.98 10.81
CA LEU A 12 -24.18 -17.95 11.93
C LEU A 12 -23.37 -16.67 11.79
N VAL A 13 -23.81 -15.61 12.47
CA VAL A 13 -22.97 -14.44 12.72
C VAL A 13 -21.81 -14.98 13.53
N VAL A 14 -20.66 -15.18 12.90
CA VAL A 14 -19.41 -15.43 13.60
C VAL A 14 -19.04 -14.11 14.28
N VAL A 15 -19.77 -13.80 15.35
CA VAL A 15 -19.25 -12.95 16.41
C VAL A 15 -18.13 -13.78 17.00
N LEU A 16 -16.89 -13.40 16.70
CA LEU A 16 -15.73 -13.95 17.38
C LEU A 16 -15.91 -13.73 18.88
N ALA A 17 -16.58 -14.69 19.53
CA ALA A 17 -16.58 -14.84 20.97
C ALA A 17 -15.18 -15.30 21.36
N LEU A 18 -14.24 -14.37 21.39
CA LEU A 18 -13.01 -14.54 22.14
C LEU A 18 -13.43 -14.57 23.59
N ALA A 19 -13.35 -15.76 24.20
CA ALA A 19 -13.58 -15.97 25.61
C ALA A 19 -12.85 -14.89 26.39
N ALA A 20 -13.62 -14.07 27.09
CA ALA A 20 -13.12 -13.05 27.99
C ALA A 20 -12.47 -13.75 29.20
N CYS A 21 -11.15 -13.76 29.25
CA CYS A 21 -10.44 -13.84 30.51
C CYS A 21 -10.48 -12.46 31.15
N GLY A 22 -11.14 -12.37 32.30
CA GLY A 22 -11.46 -11.14 33.00
C GLY A 22 -10.22 -10.40 33.50
N GLY A 23 -10.24 -9.11 33.31
CA GLY A 23 -9.43 -8.11 33.97
C GLY A 23 -10.19 -6.79 33.91
N GLY A 24 -11.04 -6.55 34.94
CA GLY A 24 -11.86 -5.36 35.01
C GLY A 24 -10.99 -4.11 35.26
N HIS A 25 -10.78 -3.31 34.22
CA HIS A 25 -10.38 -1.92 34.40
C HIS A 25 -11.61 -1.05 34.13
N LYS A 26 -12.13 -0.46 35.22
CA LYS A 26 -13.14 0.60 35.15
C LYS A 26 -12.50 1.81 34.48
N VAL A 27 -12.77 2.00 33.18
CA VAL A 27 -12.49 3.26 32.49
C VAL A 27 -13.49 4.27 33.01
N ALA A 28 -13.02 5.26 33.77
CA ALA A 28 -13.82 6.43 34.15
C ALA A 28 -14.29 7.13 32.87
N ARG A 29 -15.61 7.26 32.70
CA ARG A 29 -16.21 8.12 31.67
C ARG A 29 -15.82 9.56 31.99
N THR A 30 -14.79 10.06 31.34
CA THR A 30 -14.58 11.50 31.22
C THR A 30 -15.70 12.04 30.33
N ALA A 31 -16.42 13.05 30.87
CA ALA A 31 -17.46 13.74 30.11
C ALA A 31 -16.89 14.24 28.79
N GLU A 32 -17.44 13.78 27.67
CA GLU A 32 -17.11 14.30 26.33
C GLU A 32 -17.48 15.76 26.28
N VAL A 33 -16.50 16.64 26.32
CA VAL A 33 -16.64 18.01 25.86
C VAL A 33 -16.80 17.95 24.34
N ARG A 34 -18.05 17.96 23.86
CA ARG A 34 -18.32 18.14 22.42
C ARG A 34 -17.69 19.46 22.00
N PRO A 35 -16.75 19.46 21.03
CA PRO A 35 -16.20 20.70 20.53
C PRO A 35 -17.36 21.51 19.94
N THR A 36 -17.65 22.69 20.52
CA THR A 36 -18.51 23.66 19.93
C THR A 36 -18.00 23.98 18.53
N LYS A 37 -18.85 23.86 17.51
CA LYS A 37 -18.50 24.24 16.13
C LYS A 37 -18.05 25.70 16.18
N ALA A 38 -16.75 25.95 16.24
CA ALA A 38 -16.21 27.28 16.10
C ALA A 38 -16.70 27.84 14.76
N LYS A 39 -17.34 29.02 14.80
CA LYS A 39 -17.73 29.73 13.59
C LYS A 39 -16.45 30.01 12.81
N ARG A 40 -16.36 29.43 11.61
CA ARG A 40 -15.27 29.71 10.68
C ARG A 40 -15.38 31.14 10.22
N ASP A 41 -14.28 31.86 10.21
CA ASP A 41 -14.21 33.16 9.56
C ASP A 41 -14.58 33.03 8.08
N PRO A 42 -15.27 34.00 7.48
CA PRO A 42 -15.64 33.91 6.07
C PRO A 42 -14.37 33.83 5.20
N VAL A 43 -14.35 32.87 4.28
CA VAL A 43 -13.25 32.70 3.33
C VAL A 43 -13.07 34.00 2.52
N ASN A 44 -11.81 34.40 2.31
CA ASN A 44 -11.50 35.56 1.47
C ASN A 44 -12.10 35.34 0.06
N PRO A 45 -12.96 36.28 -0.46
CA PRO A 45 -13.62 36.09 -1.75
C PRO A 45 -12.65 35.90 -2.94
N LYS A 46 -11.46 36.50 -2.87
CA LYS A 46 -10.43 36.32 -3.91
C LYS A 46 -9.83 34.90 -3.84
N ALA A 47 -9.56 34.39 -2.64
CA ALA A 47 -9.09 33.01 -2.45
C ALA A 47 -10.15 31.98 -2.92
N ALA A 48 -11.44 32.24 -2.57
CA ALA A 48 -12.55 31.41 -3.05
C ALA A 48 -12.61 31.34 -4.58
N LYS A 49 -12.43 32.48 -5.27
CA LYS A 49 -12.43 32.55 -6.74
C LYS A 49 -11.28 31.72 -7.34
N GLU A 50 -10.09 31.78 -6.77
CA GLU A 50 -8.96 30.96 -7.23
C GLU A 50 -9.21 29.49 -6.98
N PHE A 51 -9.75 29.12 -5.81
CA PHE A 51 -10.14 27.74 -5.50
C PHE A 51 -11.19 27.18 -6.48
N GLU A 52 -12.26 27.95 -6.74
CA GLU A 52 -13.29 27.58 -7.74
C GLU A 52 -12.68 27.41 -9.14
N GLY A 53 -11.73 28.28 -9.50
CA GLY A 53 -10.99 28.20 -10.75
C GLY A 53 -10.17 26.90 -10.86
N ALA A 54 -9.51 26.48 -9.78
CA ALA A 54 -8.81 25.20 -9.71
C ALA A 54 -9.77 24.01 -9.88
N MET A 55 -10.90 24.01 -9.16
CA MET A 55 -11.91 22.95 -9.29
C MET A 55 -12.51 22.88 -10.68
N ARG A 56 -12.65 24.03 -11.36
CA ARG A 56 -13.10 24.07 -12.76
C ARG A 56 -12.07 23.46 -13.70
N ALA A 57 -10.78 23.76 -13.54
CA ALA A 57 -9.71 23.18 -14.33
C ALA A 57 -9.70 21.65 -14.21
N LEU A 58 -9.79 21.11 -12.99
CA LEU A 58 -9.85 19.67 -12.73
C LEU A 58 -11.09 19.00 -13.36
N ARG A 59 -12.24 19.69 -13.40
CA ARG A 59 -13.46 19.17 -14.03
C ARG A 59 -13.39 19.12 -15.55
N VAL A 60 -12.79 20.16 -16.17
CA VAL A 60 -12.61 20.21 -17.61
C VAL A 60 -11.63 19.14 -18.08
N GLY A 61 -10.60 18.87 -17.26
CA GLY A 61 -9.57 17.89 -17.60
C GLY A 61 -8.62 18.39 -18.69
N GLY A 62 -7.83 17.47 -19.22
CA GLY A 62 -6.80 17.76 -20.23
C GLY A 62 -5.39 17.76 -19.64
N PRO A 63 -4.37 17.80 -20.52
CA PRO A 63 -2.96 17.62 -20.10
C PRO A 63 -2.46 18.69 -19.13
N GLU A 64 -2.95 19.91 -19.23
CA GLU A 64 -2.52 21.04 -18.37
C GLU A 64 -3.47 21.30 -17.18
N ALA A 65 -4.51 20.49 -17.01
CA ALA A 65 -5.53 20.71 -15.99
C ALA A 65 -4.95 20.63 -14.58
N LEU A 66 -4.04 19.68 -14.35
CA LEU A 66 -3.42 19.48 -13.03
C LEU A 66 -2.49 20.65 -12.67
N ASP A 67 -1.65 21.09 -13.61
CA ASP A 67 -0.74 22.23 -13.41
C ASP A 67 -1.52 23.53 -13.18
N THR A 68 -2.57 23.75 -13.98
CA THR A 68 -3.46 24.90 -13.81
C THR A 68 -4.15 24.88 -12.43
N ALA A 69 -4.65 23.72 -12.00
CA ALA A 69 -5.28 23.58 -10.69
C ALA A 69 -4.25 23.83 -9.57
N LYS A 70 -3.06 23.27 -9.67
CA LYS A 70 -1.97 23.44 -8.70
C LYS A 70 -1.57 24.92 -8.56
N ALA A 71 -1.42 25.65 -9.68
CA ALA A 71 -1.10 27.06 -9.65
C ALA A 71 -2.20 27.90 -8.96
N ARG A 72 -3.46 27.65 -9.29
CA ARG A 72 -4.60 28.35 -8.68
C ARG A 72 -4.78 28.02 -7.20
N LEU A 73 -4.60 26.77 -6.80
CA LEU A 73 -4.63 26.37 -5.38
C LEU A 73 -3.53 27.05 -4.58
N LYS A 74 -2.31 27.17 -5.14
CA LYS A 74 -1.23 27.96 -4.53
C LYS A 74 -1.62 29.41 -4.36
N ALA A 75 -2.17 30.05 -5.39
CA ALA A 75 -2.65 31.45 -5.30
C ALA A 75 -3.76 31.58 -4.25
N ALA A 76 -4.67 30.61 -4.13
CA ALA A 76 -5.73 30.62 -3.12
C ALA A 76 -5.16 30.62 -1.69
N VAL A 77 -4.17 29.75 -1.39
CA VAL A 77 -3.57 29.66 -0.04
C VAL A 77 -2.59 30.79 0.26
N GLU A 78 -2.05 31.47 -0.73
CA GLU A 78 -1.28 32.71 -0.56
C GLU A 78 -2.18 33.87 -0.14
N ILE A 79 -3.43 33.94 -0.69
CA ILE A 79 -4.40 34.95 -0.35
C ILE A 79 -5.08 34.65 1.03
N ASP A 80 -5.39 33.37 1.27
CA ASP A 80 -6.02 32.91 2.51
C ASP A 80 -5.36 31.61 2.99
N PRO A 81 -4.34 31.70 3.84
CA PRO A 81 -3.67 30.51 4.39
C PRO A 81 -4.55 29.61 5.25
N THR A 82 -5.74 30.09 5.65
CA THR A 82 -6.70 29.30 6.44
C THR A 82 -7.65 28.47 5.59
N LEU A 83 -7.57 28.57 4.26
CA LEU A 83 -8.36 27.78 3.32
C LEU A 83 -7.86 26.32 3.29
N TRP A 84 -8.29 25.54 4.29
CA TRP A 84 -7.83 24.14 4.47
C TRP A 84 -8.18 23.24 3.28
N GLU A 85 -9.27 23.52 2.57
CA GLU A 85 -9.66 22.78 1.36
C GLU A 85 -8.59 22.87 0.28
N ALA A 86 -8.06 24.07 0.05
CA ALA A 86 -6.99 24.26 -0.95
C ALA A 86 -5.69 23.58 -0.54
N TRP A 87 -5.34 23.60 0.75
CA TRP A 87 -4.19 22.83 1.26
C TRP A 87 -4.41 21.33 1.12
N HIS A 88 -5.62 20.82 1.41
CA HIS A 88 -5.94 19.41 1.21
C HIS A 88 -5.74 19.00 -0.25
N ASP A 89 -6.29 19.77 -1.20
CA ASP A 89 -6.19 19.46 -2.62
C ASP A 89 -4.76 19.56 -3.15
N LEU A 90 -3.95 20.51 -2.66
CA LEU A 90 -2.51 20.56 -2.93
C LEU A 90 -1.81 19.28 -2.46
N GLY A 91 -2.15 18.79 -1.27
CA GLY A 91 -1.62 17.51 -0.76
C GLY A 91 -2.03 16.32 -1.63
N VAL A 92 -3.27 16.29 -2.13
CA VAL A 92 -3.74 15.25 -3.06
C VAL A 92 -2.96 15.31 -4.37
N ILE A 93 -2.71 16.51 -4.92
CA ILE A 93 -1.90 16.66 -6.13
C ILE A 93 -0.47 16.18 -5.90
N ALA A 94 0.19 16.62 -4.81
CA ALA A 94 1.53 16.18 -4.46
C ALA A 94 1.63 14.65 -4.29
N SER A 95 0.60 14.03 -3.67
CA SER A 95 0.52 12.56 -3.54
C SER A 95 0.42 11.85 -4.89
N ARG A 96 -0.24 12.45 -5.89
CA ARG A 96 -0.31 11.90 -7.27
C ARG A 96 1.01 12.06 -8.02
N GLU A 97 1.78 13.10 -7.69
CA GLU A 97 3.11 13.35 -8.23
C GLU A 97 4.19 12.51 -7.50
N ALA A 98 3.80 11.67 -6.54
CA ALA A 98 4.68 10.89 -5.67
C ALA A 98 5.66 11.75 -4.83
N ASP A 99 5.34 13.03 -4.63
CA ASP A 99 6.07 13.94 -3.74
C ASP A 99 5.48 13.84 -2.32
N ASP A 100 5.90 12.81 -1.59
CA ASP A 100 5.37 12.52 -0.27
C ASP A 100 5.69 13.61 0.76
N ASP A 101 6.84 14.28 0.65
CA ASP A 101 7.22 15.37 1.55
C ASP A 101 6.32 16.60 1.34
N ALA A 102 6.09 17.00 0.09
CA ALA A 102 5.15 18.07 -0.22
C ALA A 102 3.71 17.72 0.17
N ALA A 103 3.30 16.45 0.01
CA ALA A 103 1.98 15.99 0.43
C ALA A 103 1.80 16.10 1.96
N VAL A 104 2.77 15.64 2.75
CA VAL A 104 2.78 15.74 4.22
C VAL A 104 2.71 17.20 4.67
N ASP A 105 3.48 18.10 4.05
CA ASP A 105 3.47 19.54 4.38
C ASP A 105 2.08 20.15 4.11
N ALA A 106 1.53 19.91 2.93
CA ALA A 106 0.22 20.45 2.54
C ALA A 106 -0.91 19.93 3.43
N PHE A 107 -0.98 18.61 3.69
CA PHE A 107 -1.98 18.05 4.61
C PHE A 107 -1.79 18.55 6.05
N THR A 108 -0.55 18.79 6.48
CA THR A 108 -0.27 19.37 7.79
C THR A 108 -0.83 20.79 7.91
N LYS A 109 -0.69 21.61 6.85
CA LYS A 109 -1.29 22.96 6.80
C LYS A 109 -2.82 22.90 6.80
N ALA A 110 -3.42 21.97 6.07
CA ALA A 110 -4.86 21.72 6.11
C ALA A 110 -5.34 21.37 7.54
N LEU A 111 -4.62 20.48 8.22
CA LEU A 111 -4.96 20.00 9.56
C LEU A 111 -4.71 21.03 10.67
N ARG A 112 -3.86 22.03 10.45
CA ARG A 112 -3.73 23.17 11.39
C ARG A 112 -5.03 23.95 11.51
N THR A 113 -5.74 24.15 10.40
CA THR A 113 -7.03 24.88 10.37
C THR A 113 -8.20 23.95 10.70
N LYS A 114 -8.13 22.68 10.28
CA LYS A 114 -9.19 21.70 10.53
C LYS A 114 -8.61 20.37 11.08
N PRO A 115 -8.26 20.33 12.38
CA PRO A 115 -7.52 19.20 12.98
C PRO A 115 -8.21 17.83 12.86
N GLY A 116 -9.55 17.81 12.84
CA GLY A 116 -10.35 16.57 12.75
C GLY A 116 -10.76 16.20 11.32
N HIS A 117 -10.14 16.78 10.27
CA HIS A 117 -10.51 16.43 8.90
C HIS A 117 -9.98 15.04 8.53
N THR A 118 -10.84 14.04 8.63
CA THR A 118 -10.51 12.63 8.49
C THR A 118 -9.82 12.31 7.16
N ALA A 119 -10.30 12.88 6.04
CA ALA A 119 -9.68 12.65 4.74
C ALA A 119 -8.23 13.16 4.69
N SER A 120 -7.93 14.34 5.28
CA SER A 120 -6.55 14.84 5.35
C SER A 120 -5.68 14.01 6.29
N LEU A 121 -6.23 13.52 7.42
CA LEU A 121 -5.51 12.62 8.32
C LEU A 121 -5.15 11.32 7.62
N LEU A 122 -6.10 10.67 6.94
CA LEU A 122 -5.86 9.43 6.20
C LEU A 122 -4.87 9.63 5.05
N ALA A 123 -4.98 10.73 4.32
CA ALA A 123 -4.07 11.02 3.21
C ALA A 123 -2.66 11.34 3.70
N ARG A 124 -2.50 12.08 4.82
CA ARG A 124 -1.19 12.34 5.42
C ARG A 124 -0.56 11.06 5.99
N ALA A 125 -1.36 10.22 6.66
CA ALA A 125 -0.91 8.91 7.14
C ALA A 125 -0.37 8.06 6.00
N GLU A 126 -1.03 8.06 4.85
CA GLU A 126 -0.61 7.31 3.67
C GLU A 126 0.69 7.88 3.06
N ALA A 127 0.85 9.21 3.00
CA ALA A 127 2.10 9.84 2.59
C ALA A 127 3.24 9.50 3.56
N HIS A 128 3.01 9.57 4.89
CA HIS A 128 3.98 9.12 5.89
C HIS A 128 4.34 7.64 5.73
N ARG A 129 3.36 6.77 5.44
CA ARG A 129 3.62 5.34 5.22
C ARG A 129 4.52 5.10 4.01
N ARG A 130 4.27 5.78 2.88
CA ARG A 130 5.10 5.70 1.68
C ARG A 130 6.52 6.25 1.91
N ALA A 131 6.64 7.34 2.67
CA ALA A 131 7.93 7.90 3.10
C ALA A 131 8.67 7.04 4.15
N GLY A 132 8.05 5.96 4.66
CA GLY A 132 8.64 5.10 5.68
C GLY A 132 8.50 5.61 7.12
N HIS A 133 7.78 6.70 7.35
CA HIS A 133 7.51 7.31 8.66
C HIS A 133 6.37 6.59 9.38
N LYS A 134 6.60 5.33 9.75
CA LYS A 134 5.55 4.43 10.28
C LYS A 134 4.90 4.94 11.56
N LYS A 135 5.66 5.62 12.44
CA LYS A 135 5.15 6.13 13.70
C LYS A 135 4.16 7.28 13.50
N GLU A 136 4.47 8.19 12.60
CA GLU A 136 3.63 9.32 12.22
C GLU A 136 2.37 8.82 11.51
N ALA A 137 2.50 7.86 10.59
CA ALA A 137 1.37 7.22 9.94
C ALA A 137 0.40 6.58 10.96
N ARG A 138 0.93 5.83 11.95
CA ARG A 138 0.11 5.25 13.02
C ARG A 138 -0.64 6.33 13.80
N GLY A 139 0.03 7.40 14.20
CA GLY A 139 -0.58 8.51 14.95
C GLY A 139 -1.73 9.18 14.20
N ASP A 140 -1.58 9.37 12.89
CA ASP A 140 -2.62 9.95 12.05
C ASP A 140 -3.82 9.02 11.86
N TYR A 141 -3.61 7.71 11.64
CA TYR A 141 -4.70 6.74 11.57
C TYR A 141 -5.47 6.63 12.91
N GLU A 142 -4.77 6.60 14.05
CA GLU A 142 -5.39 6.60 15.37
C GLU A 142 -6.20 7.88 15.61
N THR A 143 -5.68 9.03 15.16
CA THR A 143 -6.38 10.32 15.25
C THR A 143 -7.62 10.32 14.36
N ALA A 144 -7.54 9.80 13.14
CA ALA A 144 -8.68 9.65 12.25
C ALA A 144 -9.77 8.78 12.86
N LEU A 145 -9.42 7.65 13.48
CA LEU A 145 -10.37 6.79 14.19
C LEU A 145 -11.07 7.50 15.36
N LYS A 146 -10.36 8.37 16.08
CA LYS A 146 -10.95 9.17 17.19
C LYS A 146 -11.83 10.30 16.67
N ALA A 147 -11.50 10.87 15.52
CA ALA A 147 -12.23 11.99 14.91
C ALA A 147 -13.50 11.56 14.16
N THR A 148 -13.64 10.26 13.83
CA THR A 148 -14.79 9.72 13.09
C THR A 148 -15.92 9.33 14.04
N ASP A 149 -17.13 9.75 13.70
CA ASP A 149 -18.35 9.25 14.35
C ASP A 149 -18.61 7.78 13.99
N GLN A 150 -19.52 7.15 14.74
CA GLN A 150 -19.89 5.74 14.56
C GLN A 150 -20.29 5.40 13.13
N ASP A 151 -21.04 6.28 12.48
CA ASP A 151 -21.61 6.09 11.15
C ASP A 151 -20.73 6.68 10.02
N ASP A 152 -19.57 7.26 10.36
CA ASP A 152 -18.65 7.81 9.35
C ASP A 152 -18.05 6.67 8.49
N PRO A 153 -18.25 6.69 7.16
CA PRO A 153 -17.71 5.67 6.27
C PRO A 153 -16.17 5.57 6.33
N ASN A 154 -15.48 6.68 6.66
CA ASN A 154 -14.03 6.69 6.77
C ASN A 154 -13.51 5.94 8.01
N ARG A 155 -14.35 5.67 9.00
CA ARG A 155 -13.94 4.94 10.20
C ARG A 155 -13.44 3.53 9.88
N LYS A 156 -14.16 2.80 9.04
CA LYS A 156 -13.79 1.44 8.64
C LYS A 156 -12.53 1.44 7.77
N ASP A 157 -12.36 2.45 6.92
CA ASP A 157 -11.15 2.61 6.10
C ASP A 157 -9.93 2.94 6.98
N ALA A 158 -10.07 3.86 7.93
CA ALA A 158 -9.03 4.18 8.91
C ALA A 158 -8.59 2.93 9.72
N ALA A 159 -9.56 2.15 10.18
CA ALA A 159 -9.30 0.94 10.94
C ALA A 159 -8.55 -0.13 10.11
N ALA A 160 -8.97 -0.35 8.86
CA ALA A 160 -8.31 -1.32 7.98
C ALA A 160 -6.87 -0.89 7.66
N ARG A 161 -6.62 0.39 7.41
CA ARG A 161 -5.27 0.94 7.15
C ARG A 161 -4.37 0.86 8.38
N LEU A 162 -4.90 1.19 9.57
CA LEU A 162 -4.16 1.03 10.81
C LEU A 162 -3.82 -0.43 11.08
N ALA A 163 -4.77 -1.33 10.89
CA ALA A 163 -4.55 -2.76 11.07
C ALA A 163 -3.52 -3.32 10.07
N SER A 164 -3.53 -2.85 8.83
CA SER A 164 -2.50 -3.17 7.83
C SER A 164 -1.10 -2.73 8.28
N LEU A 165 -0.98 -1.50 8.78
CA LEU A 165 0.30 -0.98 9.30
C LEU A 165 0.80 -1.80 10.50
N LEU A 166 -0.10 -2.16 11.43
CA LEU A 166 0.21 -2.99 12.60
C LEU A 166 0.59 -4.43 12.19
N ARG A 167 -0.13 -5.02 11.22
CA ARG A 167 0.24 -6.32 10.63
C ARG A 167 1.64 -6.31 10.05
N ASP A 168 2.01 -5.27 9.31
CA ASP A 168 3.33 -5.12 8.68
C ASP A 168 4.45 -4.88 9.72
N ALA A 169 4.08 -4.43 10.93
CA ALA A 169 4.98 -4.34 12.08
C ALA A 169 5.09 -5.65 12.88
N GLY A 170 4.17 -6.60 12.64
CA GLY A 170 4.05 -7.85 13.42
C GLY A 170 3.17 -7.73 14.66
N ASP A 171 2.54 -6.58 14.88
CA ASP A 171 1.68 -6.27 16.03
C ASP A 171 0.26 -6.83 15.81
N PHE A 172 0.15 -8.14 15.61
CA PHE A 172 -1.08 -8.81 15.17
C PHE A 172 -2.25 -8.66 16.15
N ASP A 173 -1.99 -8.71 17.45
CA ASP A 173 -3.04 -8.61 18.47
C ASP A 173 -3.65 -7.21 18.48
N ASP A 174 -2.83 -6.17 18.36
CA ASP A 174 -3.28 -4.79 18.21
C ASP A 174 -4.08 -4.61 16.91
N ALA A 175 -3.60 -5.19 15.80
CA ALA A 175 -4.29 -5.13 14.51
C ALA A 175 -5.70 -5.74 14.59
N VAL A 176 -5.82 -6.95 15.16
CA VAL A 176 -7.12 -7.60 15.38
C VAL A 176 -7.98 -6.79 16.35
N GLY A 177 -7.38 -6.22 17.41
CA GLY A 177 -8.06 -5.37 18.39
C GLY A 177 -8.76 -4.17 17.73
N VAL A 178 -8.03 -3.42 16.89
CA VAL A 178 -8.56 -2.27 16.14
C VAL A 178 -9.74 -2.67 15.27
N LEU A 179 -9.64 -3.76 14.51
CA LEU A 179 -10.71 -4.23 13.63
C LEU A 179 -11.94 -4.69 14.44
N ARG A 180 -11.73 -5.46 15.51
CA ARG A 180 -12.80 -5.94 16.39
C ARG A 180 -13.56 -4.77 17.02
N ASP A 181 -12.85 -3.77 17.55
CA ASP A 181 -13.47 -2.61 18.18
C ASP A 181 -14.25 -1.77 17.17
N THR A 182 -13.74 -1.65 15.94
CA THR A 182 -14.45 -1.00 14.85
C THR A 182 -15.72 -1.73 14.46
N VAL A 183 -15.68 -3.06 14.34
CA VAL A 183 -16.87 -3.89 14.06
C VAL A 183 -17.94 -3.71 15.13
N ARG A 184 -17.56 -3.68 16.40
CA ARG A 184 -18.48 -3.51 17.52
C ARG A 184 -19.20 -2.15 17.48
N VAL A 185 -18.54 -1.10 17.01
CA VAL A 185 -19.08 0.26 17.01
C VAL A 185 -19.79 0.60 15.70
N SER A 186 -19.21 0.24 14.57
CA SER A 186 -19.63 0.71 13.23
C SER A 186 -20.07 -0.42 12.31
N GLY A 187 -20.11 -1.67 12.81
CA GLY A 187 -20.36 -2.84 11.97
C GLY A 187 -19.18 -3.16 11.05
N THR A 188 -19.42 -4.03 10.10
CA THR A 188 -18.39 -4.60 9.23
C THR A 188 -18.54 -4.16 7.76
N ASN A 189 -17.50 -4.42 6.97
CA ASN A 189 -17.49 -4.35 5.51
C ASN A 189 -16.46 -5.35 4.95
N ALA A 190 -16.39 -5.47 3.63
CA ALA A 190 -15.45 -6.37 2.95
C ALA A 190 -13.99 -6.09 3.32
N LYS A 191 -13.58 -4.81 3.39
CA LYS A 191 -12.19 -4.41 3.72
C LYS A 191 -11.74 -4.93 5.08
N ILE A 192 -12.61 -4.86 6.11
CA ILE A 192 -12.30 -5.37 7.46
C ILE A 192 -12.04 -6.87 7.41
N TYR A 193 -12.87 -7.64 6.70
CA TYR A 193 -12.67 -9.08 6.58
C TYR A 193 -11.45 -9.43 5.73
N THR A 194 -11.16 -8.65 4.68
CA THR A 194 -9.96 -8.83 3.86
C THR A 194 -8.70 -8.63 4.70
N GLU A 195 -8.66 -7.57 5.52
CA GLU A 195 -7.52 -7.31 6.38
C GLU A 195 -7.35 -8.35 7.49
N LEU A 196 -8.47 -8.83 8.10
CA LEU A 196 -8.43 -9.98 9.01
C LEU A 196 -7.85 -11.22 8.33
N GLY A 197 -8.23 -11.47 7.08
CA GLY A 197 -7.67 -12.56 6.27
C GLY A 197 -6.16 -12.45 6.13
N LEU A 198 -5.66 -11.28 5.76
CA LEU A 198 -4.22 -11.02 5.62
C LEU A 198 -3.47 -11.16 6.95
N ILE A 199 -4.07 -10.70 8.06
CA ILE A 199 -3.50 -10.89 9.42
C ILE A 199 -3.41 -12.39 9.74
N TYR A 200 -4.48 -13.17 9.52
CA TYR A 200 -4.46 -14.62 9.78
C TYR A 200 -3.49 -15.37 8.86
N ILE A 201 -3.31 -14.94 7.61
CA ILE A 201 -2.25 -15.47 6.72
C ILE A 201 -0.86 -15.22 7.33
N ALA A 202 -0.60 -14.00 7.82
CA ALA A 202 0.67 -13.64 8.45
C ALA A 202 0.93 -14.46 9.73
N GLN A 203 -0.12 -14.75 10.50
CA GLN A 203 -0.08 -15.65 11.66
C GLN A 203 -0.01 -17.13 11.31
N LYS A 204 0.00 -17.51 10.02
CA LYS A 204 -0.06 -18.90 9.52
C LYS A 204 -1.34 -19.66 9.90
N ARG A 205 -2.42 -18.94 10.23
CA ARG A 205 -3.74 -19.48 10.56
C ARG A 205 -4.61 -19.56 9.30
N LEU A 206 -4.19 -20.42 8.36
CA LEU A 206 -4.69 -20.41 6.98
C LEU A 206 -6.19 -20.76 6.87
N ASP A 207 -6.70 -21.65 7.73
CA ASP A 207 -8.13 -22.01 7.74
C ASP A 207 -9.01 -20.82 8.17
N LEU A 208 -8.59 -20.06 9.17
CA LEU A 208 -9.29 -18.84 9.57
C LEU A 208 -9.23 -17.77 8.51
N ALA A 209 -8.08 -17.64 7.84
CA ALA A 209 -7.95 -16.72 6.71
C ALA A 209 -8.96 -17.06 5.61
N GLN A 210 -9.05 -18.34 5.23
CA GLN A 210 -10.03 -18.82 4.26
C GLN A 210 -11.47 -18.45 4.65
N LEU A 211 -11.84 -18.70 5.90
CA LEU A 211 -13.20 -18.44 6.41
C LEU A 211 -13.56 -16.95 6.32
N VAL A 212 -12.67 -16.06 6.77
CA VAL A 212 -12.95 -14.61 6.78
C VAL A 212 -12.91 -14.00 5.37
N LEU A 213 -12.05 -14.51 4.47
CA LEU A 213 -12.02 -14.07 3.09
C LEU A 213 -13.29 -14.49 2.31
N VAL A 214 -13.84 -15.67 2.57
CA VAL A 214 -15.16 -16.05 2.04
C VAL A 214 -16.22 -15.04 2.47
N LYS A 215 -16.18 -14.62 3.75
CA LYS A 215 -17.10 -13.59 4.24
C LYS A 215 -16.89 -12.23 3.58
N ALA A 216 -15.65 -11.87 3.23
CA ALA A 216 -15.38 -10.67 2.47
C ALA A 216 -16.05 -10.71 1.08
N VAL A 217 -15.97 -11.84 0.35
CA VAL A 217 -16.64 -12.02 -0.96
C VAL A 217 -18.16 -11.89 -0.85
N GLU A 218 -18.77 -12.42 0.20
CA GLU A 218 -20.22 -12.27 0.41
C GLU A 218 -20.67 -10.82 0.57
N LEU A 219 -19.77 -9.96 1.08
CA LEU A 219 -20.05 -8.53 1.28
C LEU A 219 -19.75 -7.69 0.04
N ASP A 220 -18.70 -8.02 -0.68
CA ASP A 220 -18.33 -7.34 -1.93
C ASP A 220 -17.54 -8.27 -2.85
N ALA A 221 -18.23 -8.96 -3.74
CA ALA A 221 -17.60 -9.86 -4.71
C ALA A 221 -16.80 -9.14 -5.83
N LYS A 222 -16.83 -7.80 -5.88
CA LYS A 222 -16.13 -7.01 -6.91
C LYS A 222 -14.89 -6.30 -6.40
N ASP A 223 -14.59 -6.38 -5.09
CA ASP A 223 -13.37 -5.80 -4.55
C ASP A 223 -12.15 -6.65 -4.95
N PRO A 224 -11.22 -6.13 -5.78
CA PRO A 224 -10.04 -6.86 -6.24
C PRO A 224 -9.09 -7.22 -5.09
N ALA A 225 -9.09 -6.47 -3.98
CA ALA A 225 -8.22 -6.74 -2.84
C ALA A 225 -8.52 -8.10 -2.18
N ILE A 226 -9.78 -8.55 -2.24
CA ILE A 226 -10.19 -9.85 -1.69
C ILE A 226 -9.50 -10.99 -2.47
N TYR A 227 -9.51 -10.91 -3.80
CA TYR A 227 -8.89 -11.93 -4.65
C TYR A 227 -7.37 -11.89 -4.57
N ASN A 228 -6.77 -10.71 -4.42
CA ASN A 228 -5.36 -10.60 -4.08
C ASN A 228 -5.04 -11.28 -2.74
N ALA A 229 -5.87 -11.12 -1.71
CA ALA A 229 -5.69 -11.81 -0.43
C ALA A 229 -5.86 -13.34 -0.55
N PHE A 230 -6.83 -13.82 -1.33
CA PHE A 230 -6.96 -15.25 -1.64
C PHE A 230 -5.75 -15.80 -2.38
N ALA A 231 -5.18 -15.04 -3.31
CA ALA A 231 -3.97 -15.44 -4.02
C ALA A 231 -2.78 -15.58 -3.04
N VAL A 232 -2.62 -14.61 -2.13
CA VAL A 232 -1.59 -14.70 -1.08
C VAL A 232 -1.82 -15.93 -0.17
N LEU A 233 -3.08 -16.23 0.18
CA LEU A 233 -3.43 -17.44 0.93
C LEU A 233 -3.03 -18.71 0.16
N ALA A 234 -3.36 -18.79 -1.12
CA ALA A 234 -3.01 -19.93 -1.98
C ALA A 234 -1.48 -20.12 -2.08
N LEU A 235 -0.69 -19.03 -2.19
CA LEU A 235 0.79 -19.11 -2.12
C LEU A 235 1.27 -19.69 -0.80
N ARG A 236 0.67 -19.30 0.33
CA ARG A 236 1.04 -19.85 1.65
C ARG A 236 0.67 -21.33 1.81
N GLN A 237 -0.30 -21.80 1.03
CA GLN A 237 -0.69 -23.21 0.93
C GLN A 237 0.14 -24.01 -0.10
N GLY A 238 1.06 -23.37 -0.80
CA GLY A 238 1.87 -24.01 -1.87
C GLY A 238 1.11 -24.21 -3.19
N LYS A 239 -0.03 -23.55 -3.39
CA LYS A 239 -0.92 -23.69 -4.54
C LYS A 239 -0.67 -22.58 -5.56
N ALA A 240 0.47 -22.63 -6.24
CA ALA A 240 0.91 -21.57 -7.16
C ALA A 240 -0.08 -21.30 -8.32
N GLN A 241 -0.70 -22.37 -8.88
CA GLN A 241 -1.67 -22.21 -9.96
C GLN A 241 -2.94 -21.50 -9.48
N GLU A 242 -3.49 -21.85 -8.32
CA GLU A 242 -4.63 -21.17 -7.73
C GLU A 242 -4.29 -19.72 -7.42
N ALA A 243 -3.10 -19.45 -6.91
CA ALA A 243 -2.63 -18.08 -6.65
C ALA A 243 -2.59 -17.24 -7.93
N PHE A 244 -2.06 -17.78 -9.02
CA PHE A 244 -2.06 -17.09 -10.31
C PHE A 244 -3.48 -16.75 -10.77
N GLU A 245 -4.42 -17.69 -10.70
CA GLU A 245 -5.81 -17.49 -11.10
C GLU A 245 -6.49 -16.39 -10.28
N ARG A 246 -6.22 -16.36 -8.97
CA ARG A 246 -6.76 -15.31 -8.09
C ARG A 246 -6.13 -13.94 -8.32
N PHE A 247 -4.83 -13.85 -8.58
CA PHE A 247 -4.21 -12.58 -8.98
C PHE A 247 -4.74 -12.11 -10.33
N ASP A 248 -4.93 -13.01 -11.29
CA ASP A 248 -5.51 -12.70 -12.59
C ASP A 248 -6.93 -12.16 -12.46
N GLN A 249 -7.74 -12.77 -11.59
CA GLN A 249 -9.08 -12.29 -11.25
C GLN A 249 -9.02 -10.88 -10.62
N ALA A 250 -8.11 -10.61 -9.69
CA ALA A 250 -7.94 -9.28 -9.09
C ALA A 250 -7.57 -8.22 -10.16
N VAL A 251 -6.63 -8.53 -11.05
CA VAL A 251 -6.22 -7.64 -12.15
C VAL A 251 -7.34 -7.44 -13.18
N SER A 252 -8.19 -8.46 -13.41
CA SER A 252 -9.34 -8.36 -14.31
C SER A 252 -10.44 -7.46 -13.75
N LEU A 253 -10.65 -7.48 -12.41
CA LEU A 253 -11.60 -6.60 -11.73
C LEU A 253 -11.11 -5.14 -11.69
N ASP A 254 -9.84 -4.94 -11.45
CA ASP A 254 -9.19 -3.62 -11.51
C ASP A 254 -7.83 -3.71 -12.24
N PRO A 255 -7.79 -3.37 -13.55
CA PRO A 255 -6.54 -3.33 -14.31
C PRO A 255 -5.50 -2.31 -13.81
N SER A 256 -5.89 -1.43 -12.90
CA SER A 256 -4.97 -0.46 -12.26
C SER A 256 -4.42 -0.94 -10.92
N TYR A 257 -4.84 -2.11 -10.42
CA TYR A 257 -4.42 -2.65 -9.14
C TYR A 257 -2.98 -3.19 -9.23
N ILE A 258 -2.02 -2.31 -8.96
CA ILE A 258 -0.59 -2.56 -9.14
C ILE A 258 -0.09 -3.71 -8.26
N ASP A 259 -0.54 -3.79 -7.00
CA ASP A 259 -0.05 -4.83 -6.07
C ASP A 259 -0.40 -6.25 -6.55
N ALA A 260 -1.64 -6.46 -7.02
CA ALA A 260 -2.03 -7.75 -7.59
C ALA A 260 -1.27 -8.06 -8.88
N ARG A 261 -1.03 -7.06 -9.72
CA ARG A 261 -0.23 -7.19 -10.94
C ARG A 261 1.22 -7.55 -10.65
N PHE A 262 1.82 -6.91 -9.63
CA PHE A 262 3.19 -7.22 -9.19
C PHE A 262 3.28 -8.65 -8.63
N ASN A 263 2.34 -9.04 -7.77
CA ASN A 263 2.28 -10.40 -7.21
C ASN A 263 2.07 -11.46 -8.31
N LYS A 264 1.21 -11.18 -9.30
CA LYS A 264 1.02 -12.04 -10.48
C LYS A 264 2.33 -12.21 -11.25
N ALA A 265 3.05 -11.10 -11.48
CA ALA A 265 4.35 -11.15 -12.14
C ALA A 265 5.37 -11.97 -11.35
N ALA A 266 5.39 -11.90 -10.02
CA ALA A 266 6.28 -12.70 -9.18
C ALA A 266 6.00 -14.21 -9.36
N VAL A 267 4.72 -14.63 -9.37
CA VAL A 267 4.35 -16.04 -9.63
C VAL A 267 4.80 -16.47 -11.03
N LEU A 268 4.68 -15.61 -12.03
CA LEU A 268 5.14 -15.91 -13.39
C LEU A 268 6.67 -16.04 -13.49
N LEU A 269 7.41 -15.19 -12.76
CA LEU A 269 8.88 -15.29 -12.67
C LEU A 269 9.32 -16.61 -12.03
N ASP A 270 8.68 -17.02 -10.95
CA ASP A 270 8.96 -18.29 -10.26
C ASP A 270 8.63 -19.50 -11.14
N ALA A 271 7.60 -19.38 -11.98
CA ALA A 271 7.22 -20.40 -12.95
C ALA A 271 8.11 -20.39 -14.24
N GLY A 272 9.04 -19.43 -14.37
CA GLY A 272 9.86 -19.27 -15.56
C GLY A 272 9.14 -18.68 -16.77
N ASP A 273 7.93 -18.18 -16.61
CA ASP A 273 7.19 -17.50 -17.68
C ASP A 273 7.59 -16.02 -17.77
N TYR A 274 8.82 -15.83 -18.20
CA TYR A 274 9.44 -14.50 -18.29
C TYR A 274 8.73 -13.58 -19.28
N ALA A 275 8.09 -14.13 -20.30
CA ALA A 275 7.40 -13.33 -21.31
C ALA A 275 6.16 -12.66 -20.72
N ARG A 276 5.28 -13.41 -20.05
CA ARG A 276 4.12 -12.85 -19.36
C ARG A 276 4.52 -11.97 -18.19
N ALA A 277 5.53 -12.37 -17.40
CA ALA A 277 6.06 -11.54 -16.32
C ALA A 277 6.54 -10.16 -16.82
N LYS A 278 7.30 -10.13 -17.92
CA LYS A 278 7.73 -8.87 -18.56
C LYS A 278 6.55 -7.98 -18.90
N THR A 279 5.47 -8.51 -19.48
CA THR A 279 4.27 -7.75 -19.85
C THR A 279 3.64 -7.07 -18.64
N GLU A 280 3.44 -7.83 -17.54
CA GLU A 280 2.86 -7.29 -16.31
C GLU A 280 3.76 -6.19 -15.70
N LEU A 281 5.07 -6.44 -15.63
CA LEU A 281 6.05 -5.52 -15.05
C LEU A 281 6.22 -4.26 -15.89
N THR A 282 6.18 -4.37 -17.23
CA THR A 282 6.21 -3.21 -18.13
C THR A 282 5.03 -2.29 -17.84
N THR A 283 3.82 -2.84 -17.69
CA THR A 283 2.64 -2.05 -17.33
C THR A 283 2.80 -1.33 -15.98
N ILE A 284 3.48 -1.94 -15.01
CA ILE A 284 3.75 -1.30 -13.71
C ILE A 284 4.70 -0.12 -13.89
N VAL A 285 5.86 -0.32 -14.53
CA VAL A 285 6.89 0.72 -14.66
C VAL A 285 6.47 1.88 -15.58
N GLU A 286 5.53 1.65 -16.51
CA GLU A 286 4.90 2.71 -17.30
C GLU A 286 3.99 3.60 -16.45
N LYS A 287 3.23 3.01 -15.50
CA LYS A 287 2.34 3.75 -14.60
C LYS A 287 3.06 4.36 -13.40
N ARG A 288 4.12 3.71 -12.93
CA ARG A 288 4.95 4.11 -11.79
C ARG A 288 6.43 4.03 -12.18
N PRO A 289 6.98 5.04 -12.86
CA PRO A 289 8.36 5.01 -13.34
C PRO A 289 9.42 4.94 -12.25
N ASP A 290 9.07 5.29 -11.02
CA ASP A 290 9.89 5.26 -9.81
C ASP A 290 9.69 4.00 -8.95
N ASP A 291 8.89 3.03 -9.41
CA ASP A 291 8.77 1.73 -8.76
C ASP A 291 10.02 0.88 -9.03
N PHE A 292 11.07 1.14 -8.25
CA PHE A 292 12.35 0.46 -8.41
C PHE A 292 12.28 -1.04 -8.15
N ALA A 293 11.34 -1.52 -7.33
CA ALA A 293 11.13 -2.96 -7.14
C ALA A 293 10.60 -3.61 -8.43
N ALA A 294 9.66 -2.96 -9.11
CA ALA A 294 9.16 -3.44 -10.40
C ALA A 294 10.25 -3.41 -11.48
N HIS A 295 11.12 -2.39 -11.49
CA HIS A 295 12.27 -2.36 -12.41
C HIS A 295 13.26 -3.50 -12.12
N VAL A 296 13.54 -3.83 -10.86
CA VAL A 296 14.40 -4.98 -10.52
C VAL A 296 13.79 -6.27 -11.06
N ALA A 297 12.50 -6.51 -10.81
CA ALA A 297 11.79 -7.68 -11.29
C ALA A 297 11.73 -7.74 -12.84
N LEU A 298 11.56 -6.59 -13.52
CA LEU A 298 11.62 -6.48 -14.98
C LEU A 298 13.00 -6.90 -15.52
N GLY A 299 14.08 -6.48 -14.87
CA GLY A 299 15.43 -6.94 -15.20
C GLY A 299 15.59 -8.46 -15.09
N VAL A 300 14.98 -9.09 -14.07
CA VAL A 300 14.96 -10.56 -13.93
C VAL A 300 14.21 -11.21 -15.09
N ALA A 301 13.04 -10.68 -15.48
CA ALA A 301 12.29 -11.19 -16.63
C ALA A 301 13.09 -11.07 -17.93
N LEU A 302 13.74 -9.92 -18.16
CA LEU A 302 14.58 -9.67 -19.34
C LEU A 302 15.80 -10.62 -19.37
N ARG A 303 16.45 -10.88 -18.23
CA ARG A 303 17.52 -11.88 -18.13
C ARG A 303 17.01 -13.28 -18.49
N GLY A 304 15.84 -13.67 -17.98
CA GLY A 304 15.21 -14.95 -18.30
C GLY A 304 14.90 -15.11 -19.80
N LEU A 305 14.56 -14.02 -20.47
CA LEU A 305 14.38 -13.96 -21.93
C LEU A 305 15.70 -13.85 -22.71
N LYS A 306 16.85 -13.90 -22.03
CA LYS A 306 18.19 -13.71 -22.60
C LYS A 306 18.42 -12.33 -23.26
N ASN A 307 17.58 -11.36 -22.94
CA ASN A 307 17.77 -9.97 -23.34
C ASN A 307 18.67 -9.25 -22.34
N PHE A 308 19.96 -9.64 -22.34
CA PHE A 308 20.96 -9.17 -21.37
C PHE A 308 21.25 -7.65 -21.46
N PRO A 309 21.28 -7.02 -22.65
CA PRO A 309 21.49 -5.58 -22.74
C PRO A 309 20.41 -4.77 -22.03
N ASP A 310 19.13 -5.12 -22.23
CA ASP A 310 18.03 -4.41 -21.57
C ASP A 310 17.95 -4.72 -20.08
N ALA A 311 18.23 -5.97 -19.66
CA ALA A 311 18.32 -6.31 -18.25
C ALA A 311 19.37 -5.45 -17.53
N LYS A 312 20.59 -5.37 -18.13
CA LYS A 312 21.67 -4.52 -17.62
C LYS A 312 21.24 -3.05 -17.53
N LYS A 313 20.68 -2.51 -18.61
CA LYS A 313 20.22 -1.11 -18.66
C LYS A 313 19.17 -0.81 -17.56
N THR A 314 18.26 -1.74 -17.34
CA THR A 314 17.20 -1.60 -16.33
C THR A 314 17.80 -1.57 -14.92
N TRP A 315 18.73 -2.47 -14.59
CA TRP A 315 19.38 -2.48 -13.27
C TRP A 315 20.35 -1.31 -13.08
N ASP A 316 21.10 -0.89 -14.12
CA ASP A 316 21.94 0.32 -14.07
C ASP A 316 21.12 1.57 -13.72
N ARG A 317 19.91 1.69 -14.27
CA ARG A 317 18.96 2.75 -13.89
C ARG A 317 18.59 2.70 -12.42
N VAL A 318 18.20 1.53 -11.91
CA VAL A 318 17.85 1.34 -10.49
C VAL A 318 19.04 1.70 -9.58
N ILE A 319 20.25 1.26 -9.95
CA ILE A 319 21.47 1.57 -9.18
C ILE A 319 21.75 3.07 -9.16
N LYS A 320 21.45 3.79 -10.25
CA LYS A 320 21.67 5.23 -10.35
C LYS A 320 20.60 6.04 -9.59
N GLU A 321 19.34 5.69 -9.73
CA GLU A 321 18.20 6.53 -9.33
C GLU A 321 17.59 6.14 -7.97
N ALA A 322 17.63 4.86 -7.59
CA ALA A 322 17.06 4.41 -6.32
C ALA A 322 17.83 4.95 -5.10
N PRO A 323 17.13 5.18 -3.98
CA PRO A 323 17.76 5.68 -2.76
C PRO A 323 18.92 4.81 -2.29
N ARG A 324 19.97 5.45 -1.76
CA ARG A 324 21.11 4.72 -1.18
C ARG A 324 20.64 3.80 -0.05
N ARG A 325 21.19 2.58 0.01
CA ARG A 325 20.84 1.53 0.98
C ARG A 325 19.41 1.00 0.88
N SER A 326 18.66 1.33 -0.19
CA SER A 326 17.35 0.70 -0.43
C SER A 326 17.53 -0.75 -0.90
N THR A 327 16.56 -1.60 -0.57
CA THR A 327 16.54 -3.00 -1.02
C THR A 327 16.57 -3.12 -2.55
N PRO A 328 15.76 -2.38 -3.35
CA PRO A 328 15.81 -2.48 -4.80
C PRO A 328 17.19 -2.14 -5.38
N ARG A 329 17.89 -1.13 -4.82
CA ARG A 329 19.24 -0.78 -5.27
C ARG A 329 20.23 -1.91 -5.00
N ALA A 330 20.16 -2.50 -3.81
CA ALA A 330 21.01 -3.63 -3.45
C ALA A 330 20.70 -4.87 -4.31
N ASP A 331 19.43 -5.17 -4.55
CA ASP A 331 19.01 -6.24 -5.45
C ASP A 331 19.57 -6.06 -6.85
N ALA A 332 19.42 -4.85 -7.43
CA ALA A 332 19.92 -4.53 -8.77
C ALA A 332 21.45 -4.70 -8.88
N MET A 333 22.22 -4.28 -7.85
CA MET A 333 23.66 -4.48 -7.84
C MET A 333 24.05 -5.95 -7.84
N PHE A 334 23.38 -6.77 -7.02
CA PHE A 334 23.63 -8.20 -6.97
C PHE A 334 23.25 -8.88 -8.30
N ASP A 335 22.06 -8.59 -8.82
CA ASP A 335 21.57 -9.20 -10.06
C ASP A 335 22.42 -8.80 -11.27
N LEU A 336 22.97 -7.57 -11.29
CA LEU A 336 23.93 -7.12 -12.30
C LEU A 336 25.27 -7.87 -12.20
N ALA A 337 25.75 -8.13 -10.97
CA ALA A 337 26.95 -8.92 -10.77
C ALA A 337 26.77 -10.35 -11.30
N ILE A 338 25.66 -10.99 -10.97
CA ILE A 338 25.32 -12.34 -11.48
C ILE A 338 25.14 -12.34 -13.00
N LEU A 339 24.50 -11.31 -13.58
CA LEU A 339 24.36 -11.20 -15.03
C LEU A 339 25.74 -11.17 -15.71
N SER A 340 26.65 -10.35 -15.20
CA SER A 340 27.99 -10.20 -15.78
C SER A 340 28.83 -11.47 -15.65
N LEU A 341 28.79 -12.13 -14.47
CA LEU A 341 29.59 -13.33 -14.19
C LEU A 341 29.06 -14.56 -14.91
N ASP A 342 27.77 -14.84 -14.81
CA ASP A 342 27.23 -16.15 -15.15
C ASP A 342 26.59 -16.17 -16.56
N TYR A 343 26.25 -15.01 -17.12
CA TYR A 343 25.53 -14.93 -18.40
C TYR A 343 26.28 -14.18 -19.51
N MET A 344 27.10 -13.17 -19.14
CA MET A 344 27.84 -12.37 -20.13
C MET A 344 29.32 -12.76 -20.20
N ASN A 345 29.80 -13.64 -19.33
CA ASN A 345 31.18 -14.05 -19.20
C ASN A 345 32.16 -12.86 -19.02
N ASP A 346 31.69 -11.80 -18.34
CA ASP A 346 32.48 -10.61 -18.03
C ASP A 346 32.90 -10.65 -16.55
N ALA A 347 33.97 -11.37 -16.28
CA ALA A 347 34.50 -11.55 -14.94
C ALA A 347 34.98 -10.23 -14.31
N VAL A 348 35.44 -9.27 -15.11
CA VAL A 348 35.94 -7.99 -14.60
C VAL A 348 34.78 -7.13 -14.12
N ALA A 349 33.76 -6.90 -14.96
CA ALA A 349 32.59 -6.14 -14.58
C ALA A 349 31.81 -6.82 -13.45
N GLY A 350 31.69 -8.16 -13.50
CA GLY A 350 30.98 -8.92 -12.48
C GLY A 350 31.64 -8.86 -11.10
N LYS A 351 32.98 -9.01 -11.01
CA LYS A 351 33.72 -8.82 -9.76
C LYS A 351 33.56 -7.40 -9.21
N ALA A 352 33.69 -6.38 -10.06
CA ALA A 352 33.51 -5.00 -9.65
C ALA A 352 32.09 -4.71 -9.11
N ALA A 353 31.05 -5.22 -9.79
CA ALA A 353 29.66 -5.08 -9.34
C ALA A 353 29.41 -5.82 -8.01
N LEU A 354 29.98 -7.01 -7.83
CA LEU A 354 29.84 -7.80 -6.59
C LEU A 354 30.53 -7.10 -5.41
N GLU A 355 31.74 -6.58 -5.59
CA GLU A 355 32.44 -5.83 -4.54
C GLU A 355 31.68 -4.56 -4.17
N ARG A 356 31.14 -3.85 -5.15
CA ARG A 356 30.29 -2.69 -4.92
C ARG A 356 29.05 -3.04 -4.10
N TYR A 357 28.37 -4.13 -4.44
CA TYR A 357 27.24 -4.65 -3.64
C TYR A 357 27.68 -4.91 -2.18
N LEU A 358 28.80 -5.60 -1.97
CA LEU A 358 29.29 -5.94 -0.64
C LEU A 358 29.68 -4.71 0.19
N GLN A 359 30.06 -3.60 -0.45
CA GLN A 359 30.38 -2.33 0.20
C GLN A 359 29.15 -1.48 0.51
N GLU A 360 28.21 -1.36 -0.44
CA GLU A 360 27.09 -0.42 -0.36
C GLU A 360 25.81 -1.02 0.24
N ALA A 361 25.55 -2.34 0.06
CA ALA A 361 24.34 -2.97 0.51
C ALA A 361 24.31 -3.15 2.05
N PRO A 362 23.12 -3.05 2.68
CA PRO A 362 22.97 -3.33 4.10
C PRO A 362 23.51 -4.72 4.47
N THR A 363 24.15 -4.85 5.62
CA THR A 363 24.68 -6.13 6.10
C THR A 363 23.58 -7.19 6.33
N SER A 364 22.35 -6.72 6.61
CA SER A 364 21.16 -7.55 6.77
C SER A 364 20.47 -7.91 5.44
N HIS A 365 21.02 -7.50 4.30
CA HIS A 365 20.38 -7.76 3.00
C HIS A 365 20.33 -9.26 2.69
N ALA A 366 19.17 -9.76 2.22
CA ALA A 366 18.90 -11.18 2.05
C ALA A 366 19.92 -11.93 1.14
N LYS A 367 20.45 -11.22 0.12
CA LYS A 367 21.43 -11.80 -0.83
C LYS A 367 22.89 -11.72 -0.34
N ARG A 368 23.13 -11.25 0.90
CA ARG A 368 24.50 -11.03 1.41
C ARG A 368 25.33 -12.31 1.47
N GLN A 369 24.74 -13.38 1.99
CA GLN A 369 25.41 -14.67 2.08
C GLN A 369 25.79 -15.20 0.68
N ALA A 370 24.88 -15.17 -0.28
CA ALA A 370 25.12 -15.61 -1.65
C ALA A 370 26.26 -14.78 -2.31
N ALA A 371 26.32 -13.47 -2.04
CA ALA A 371 27.39 -12.62 -2.54
C ALA A 371 28.75 -12.96 -1.94
N ASP A 372 28.83 -13.24 -0.63
CA ASP A 372 30.06 -13.66 0.03
C ASP A 372 30.55 -15.03 -0.46
N GLU A 373 29.65 -15.97 -0.71
CA GLU A 373 29.97 -17.27 -1.30
C GLU A 373 30.51 -17.10 -2.73
N LYS A 374 29.84 -16.30 -3.57
CA LYS A 374 30.29 -16.02 -4.94
C LYS A 374 31.67 -15.35 -4.98
N ARG A 375 31.94 -14.39 -4.07
CA ARG A 375 33.26 -13.79 -3.95
C ARG A 375 34.36 -14.80 -3.62
N LYS A 376 34.10 -15.74 -2.72
CA LYS A 376 35.04 -16.82 -2.38
C LYS A 376 35.31 -17.74 -3.56
N GLU A 377 34.32 -18.03 -4.40
CA GLU A 377 34.50 -18.81 -5.63
C GLU A 377 35.41 -18.10 -6.62
N LEU A 378 35.29 -16.79 -6.76
CA LEU A 378 36.06 -15.97 -7.69
C LEU A 378 37.50 -15.66 -7.23
N GLY A 379 37.80 -15.93 -5.94
CA GLY A 379 39.14 -15.76 -5.37
C GLY A 379 40.01 -17.05 -5.39
N LYS A 380 39.41 -18.17 -5.84
CA LYS A 380 40.10 -19.44 -6.10
C LYS A 380 40.53 -19.52 -7.55
#